data_bbde1a0d2f93733488bb689cd49f20d4
#
_entry.id   bbde1a0d2f93733488bb689cd49f20d4
#
_cell.length_a   1.000
_cell.length_b   1.000
_cell.length_c   1.000
_cell.angle_alpha   90.00
_cell.angle_beta   90.00
_cell.angle_gamma   90.00
#
_symmetry.space_group_name_H-M   'P 1'
#
loop_
_entity.id
_entity.type
_entity.pdbx_description
1 polymer ?
#
loop_
_entity_poly.entity_id
_entity_poly.type
_entity_poly.pdbx_seq_one_letter_code
_entity_poly.pdbx_strand_id
1 'polypeptide(L)'
;KGEAIPKCDKELDIGAVVPVEGYLVGLEVPGQISGSFNRVNGGIKQSLDKEKEIVEYSKYMFNSRAGRNVYEVKKMEGGLLNNLSSFDLEELVISYLQIAKGYYVLSNSIAKRSTTINVECEFRSRRKEYLQKAVVQVKSSRYSGVLDALSFKQYINDGYIVYLYAPKVENADKMKNCIQITDEELMTFYKNNKSILPDSITKWENLIKE
;
A
#
# COMPACT_ATOMS: atom_id res chain seq x y z
N LYS A 1 -26.17 -6.93 -11.08
CA LYS A 1 -26.46 -5.52 -10.75
C LYS A 1 -27.79 -5.17 -11.38
N GLY A 2 -28.83 -5.00 -10.54
CA GLY A 2 -30.16 -4.65 -11.02
C GLY A 2 -30.29 -3.16 -11.32
N GLU A 3 -31.42 -2.77 -11.91
CA GLU A 3 -31.78 -1.37 -12.08
C GLU A 3 -32.09 -0.72 -10.73
N ALA A 4 -31.89 0.58 -10.64
CA ALA A 4 -32.23 1.33 -9.44
C ALA A 4 -33.75 1.35 -9.24
N ILE A 5 -34.19 0.91 -8.07
CA ILE A 5 -35.61 0.89 -7.70
C ILE A 5 -35.87 2.10 -6.81
N PRO A 6 -36.84 2.97 -7.11
CA PRO A 6 -37.25 4.04 -6.24
C PRO A 6 -37.69 3.46 -4.89
N LYS A 7 -37.09 3.89 -3.81
CA LYS A 7 -37.48 3.53 -2.44
C LYS A 7 -37.27 4.75 -1.57
N CYS A 8 -38.36 5.29 -1.10
CA CYS A 8 -38.31 6.43 -0.19
C CYS A 8 -38.24 5.91 1.26
N ASP A 9 -37.09 6.06 1.87
CA ASP A 9 -36.91 5.84 3.30
C ASP A 9 -36.53 7.17 3.94
N LYS A 10 -37.45 7.77 4.65
CA LYS A 10 -37.29 9.11 5.24
C LYS A 10 -36.34 9.13 6.42
N GLU A 11 -36.17 7.99 7.12
CA GLU A 11 -35.27 7.90 8.28
C GLU A 11 -33.82 7.80 7.82
N LEU A 12 -33.56 7.14 6.67
CA LEU A 12 -32.23 6.94 6.12
C LEU A 12 -31.89 7.90 4.98
N ASP A 13 -32.81 8.84 4.63
CA ASP A 13 -32.66 9.76 3.49
C ASP A 13 -32.30 9.03 2.18
N ILE A 14 -32.93 7.88 1.95
CA ILE A 14 -32.68 7.04 0.76
C ILE A 14 -33.80 7.26 -0.26
N GLY A 15 -33.44 7.73 -1.45
CA GLY A 15 -34.38 7.92 -2.56
C GLY A 15 -34.48 6.75 -3.53
N ALA A 16 -33.45 5.89 -3.60
CA ALA A 16 -33.43 4.73 -4.47
C ALA A 16 -32.47 3.65 -3.94
N VAL A 17 -32.73 2.39 -4.28
CA VAL A 17 -31.89 1.25 -3.97
C VAL A 17 -31.55 0.46 -5.23
N VAL A 18 -30.37 -0.15 -5.26
CA VAL A 18 -29.98 -1.09 -6.33
C VAL A 18 -29.92 -2.47 -5.70
N PRO A 19 -30.69 -3.44 -6.21
CA PRO A 19 -30.60 -4.82 -5.75
C PRO A 19 -29.19 -5.39 -5.98
N VAL A 20 -28.65 -6.08 -4.99
CA VAL A 20 -27.35 -6.77 -5.07
C VAL A 20 -27.50 -8.23 -4.67
N GLU A 21 -26.78 -9.11 -5.34
CA GLU A 21 -26.75 -10.56 -5.06
C GLU A 21 -25.61 -10.94 -4.12
N GLY A 22 -25.47 -10.28 -3.04
CA GLY A 22 -24.41 -10.53 -2.08
C GLY A 22 -23.49 -9.32 -1.88
N TYR A 23 -22.90 -9.28 -0.74
CA TYR A 23 -22.01 -8.20 -0.33
C TYR A 23 -20.98 -8.70 0.68
N LEU A 24 -19.86 -8.02 0.70
CA LEU A 24 -18.84 -8.18 1.72
C LEU A 24 -18.98 -7.04 2.74
N VAL A 25 -18.88 -7.38 4.02
CA VAL A 25 -19.04 -6.41 5.11
C VAL A 25 -17.75 -6.24 5.87
N GLY A 26 -17.44 -4.99 6.23
CA GLY A 26 -16.47 -4.66 7.25
C GLY A 26 -15.00 -4.83 6.84
N LEU A 27 -14.19 -5.36 7.75
CA LEU A 27 -12.73 -5.45 7.66
C LEU A 27 -12.20 -6.33 6.51
N GLU A 28 -13.09 -7.04 5.83
CA GLU A 28 -12.73 -7.93 4.72
C GLU A 28 -12.58 -7.22 3.37
N VAL A 29 -12.99 -5.95 3.29
CA VAL A 29 -12.78 -5.14 2.10
C VAL A 29 -11.34 -4.66 2.09
N PRO A 30 -10.55 -5.04 1.07
CA PRO A 30 -9.15 -4.60 0.99
C PRO A 30 -9.02 -3.09 1.08
N GLY A 31 -7.99 -2.62 1.78
CA GLY A 31 -7.74 -1.19 1.99
C GLY A 31 -7.64 -0.37 0.71
N GLN A 32 -7.18 -0.99 -0.40
CA GLN A 32 -7.14 -0.35 -1.72
C GLN A 32 -8.54 -0.02 -2.24
N ILE A 33 -9.51 -0.92 -2.05
CA ILE A 33 -10.89 -0.71 -2.49
C ILE A 33 -11.54 0.36 -1.62
N SER A 34 -11.47 0.20 -0.29
CA SER A 34 -12.04 1.15 0.65
C SER A 34 -11.37 2.54 0.54
N GLY A 35 -10.06 2.59 0.40
CA GLY A 35 -9.31 3.83 0.24
C GLY A 35 -9.62 4.58 -1.06
N SER A 36 -9.92 3.85 -2.15
CA SER A 36 -10.34 4.46 -3.41
C SER A 36 -11.71 5.14 -3.31
N PHE A 37 -12.59 4.63 -2.46
CA PHE A 37 -13.93 5.20 -2.25
C PHE A 37 -13.98 6.25 -1.13
N ASN A 38 -13.04 6.25 -0.20
CA ASN A 38 -13.02 7.17 0.96
C ASN A 38 -12.24 8.47 0.70
N ARG A 39 -11.96 8.83 -0.55
CA ARG A 39 -11.30 10.09 -0.87
C ARG A 39 -12.23 11.26 -0.54
N VAL A 40 -11.78 12.16 0.31
CA VAL A 40 -12.54 13.31 0.85
C VAL A 40 -13.13 14.22 -0.25
N ASN A 41 -12.54 14.23 -1.44
CA ASN A 41 -12.97 15.01 -2.59
C ASN A 41 -13.64 14.16 -3.68
N GLY A 42 -14.03 12.92 -3.36
CA GLY A 42 -14.73 12.06 -4.29
C GLY A 42 -16.15 12.58 -4.52
N GLY A 43 -16.53 12.77 -5.79
CA GLY A 43 -17.91 13.04 -6.15
C GLY A 43 -18.84 11.87 -5.79
N ILE A 44 -20.13 12.09 -5.88
CA ILE A 44 -21.19 11.09 -5.59
C ILE A 44 -21.05 9.81 -6.44
N LYS A 45 -20.36 9.89 -7.57
CA LYS A 45 -20.07 8.77 -8.46
C LYS A 45 -18.56 8.69 -8.72
N GLN A 46 -17.95 7.58 -8.37
CA GLN A 46 -16.56 7.27 -8.68
C GLN A 46 -16.48 6.08 -9.65
N SER A 47 -15.53 6.13 -10.57
CA SER A 47 -15.19 5.03 -11.47
C SER A 47 -13.75 4.61 -11.24
N LEU A 48 -13.52 3.30 -11.14
CA LEU A 48 -12.21 2.67 -11.06
C LEU A 48 -11.64 2.31 -12.44
N ASP A 49 -12.21 2.80 -13.53
CA ASP A 49 -11.82 2.42 -14.90
C ASP A 49 -10.34 2.68 -15.22
N LYS A 50 -9.74 3.65 -14.52
CA LYS A 50 -8.30 3.95 -14.64
C LYS A 50 -7.41 3.10 -13.73
N GLU A 51 -8.00 2.38 -12.77
CA GLU A 51 -7.32 1.57 -11.77
C GLU A 51 -7.61 0.09 -12.05
N LYS A 52 -7.20 -0.38 -13.23
CA LYS A 52 -7.51 -1.73 -13.73
C LYS A 52 -7.09 -2.82 -12.75
N GLU A 53 -5.98 -2.64 -12.06
CA GLU A 53 -5.47 -3.59 -11.08
C GLU A 53 -6.42 -3.75 -9.89
N ILE A 54 -6.99 -2.65 -9.40
CA ILE A 54 -7.98 -2.68 -8.31
C ILE A 54 -9.25 -3.38 -8.75
N VAL A 55 -9.67 -3.18 -10.00
CA VAL A 55 -10.82 -3.88 -10.57
C VAL A 55 -10.58 -5.39 -10.62
N GLU A 56 -9.43 -5.84 -11.13
CA GLU A 56 -9.11 -7.27 -11.19
C GLU A 56 -8.96 -7.88 -9.78
N TYR A 57 -8.34 -7.15 -8.85
CA TYR A 57 -8.27 -7.56 -7.46
C TYR A 57 -9.66 -7.70 -6.82
N SER A 58 -10.56 -6.76 -7.10
CA SER A 58 -11.95 -6.82 -6.60
C SER A 58 -12.70 -8.04 -7.13
N LYS A 59 -12.55 -8.36 -8.42
CA LYS A 59 -13.12 -9.56 -9.05
C LYS A 59 -12.57 -10.83 -8.40
N TYR A 60 -11.26 -10.90 -8.19
CA TYR A 60 -10.60 -12.01 -7.54
C TYR A 60 -11.13 -12.22 -6.12
N MET A 61 -11.20 -11.15 -5.32
CA MET A 61 -11.71 -11.22 -3.95
C MET A 61 -13.17 -11.67 -3.91
N PHE A 62 -13.99 -11.17 -4.84
CA PHE A 62 -15.38 -11.61 -4.93
C PHE A 62 -15.48 -13.11 -5.26
N ASN A 63 -14.76 -13.59 -6.27
CA ASN A 63 -14.74 -15.00 -6.64
C ASN A 63 -14.30 -15.90 -5.47
N SER A 64 -13.23 -15.49 -4.80
CA SER A 64 -12.69 -16.18 -3.63
C SER A 64 -13.74 -16.32 -2.52
N ARG A 65 -14.50 -15.26 -2.28
CA ARG A 65 -15.57 -15.27 -1.26
C ARG A 65 -16.81 -16.04 -1.70
N ALA A 66 -17.19 -15.92 -2.96
CA ALA A 66 -18.34 -16.64 -3.52
C ALA A 66 -18.10 -18.15 -3.66
N GLY A 67 -16.84 -18.59 -3.54
CA GLY A 67 -16.44 -19.98 -3.76
C GLY A 67 -16.66 -20.47 -5.20
N ARG A 68 -16.83 -19.54 -6.14
CA ARG A 68 -17.06 -19.82 -7.57
C ARG A 68 -16.56 -18.67 -8.44
N ASN A 69 -16.19 -18.97 -9.67
CA ASN A 69 -15.76 -17.97 -10.65
C ASN A 69 -16.97 -17.26 -11.28
N VAL A 70 -17.38 -16.14 -10.68
CA VAL A 70 -18.45 -15.28 -11.18
C VAL A 70 -17.91 -14.28 -12.21
N TYR A 71 -16.69 -13.80 -11.98
CA TYR A 71 -16.01 -12.85 -12.86
C TYR A 71 -14.76 -13.48 -13.47
N GLU A 72 -14.53 -13.21 -14.74
CA GLU A 72 -13.23 -13.46 -15.36
C GLU A 72 -12.20 -12.49 -14.78
N VAL A 73 -11.13 -13.05 -14.19
CA VAL A 73 -10.03 -12.29 -13.60
C VAL A 73 -8.84 -12.31 -14.54
N LYS A 74 -8.40 -11.16 -14.98
CA LYS A 74 -7.22 -11.03 -15.84
C LYS A 74 -5.97 -11.00 -15.01
N LYS A 75 -5.01 -11.88 -15.33
CA LYS A 75 -3.69 -11.85 -14.73
C LYS A 75 -2.93 -10.62 -15.19
N MET A 76 -2.15 -10.05 -14.27
CA MET A 76 -1.37 -8.85 -14.51
C MET A 76 0.06 -9.18 -14.92
N GLU A 77 0.61 -8.36 -15.78
CA GLU A 77 2.00 -8.42 -16.19
C GLU A 77 2.91 -7.79 -15.13
N GLY A 78 4.16 -8.21 -15.09
CA GLY A 78 5.16 -7.68 -14.17
C GLY A 78 5.17 -8.38 -12.81
N GLY A 79 6.19 -8.09 -12.01
CA GLY A 79 6.37 -8.70 -10.70
C GLY A 79 5.43 -8.15 -9.64
N LEU A 80 5.42 -8.79 -8.46
CA LEU A 80 4.59 -8.42 -7.33
C LEU A 80 4.75 -6.93 -6.96
N LEU A 81 5.98 -6.47 -6.77
CA LEU A 81 6.27 -5.10 -6.31
C LEU A 81 5.74 -4.02 -7.26
N ASN A 82 5.68 -4.34 -8.57
CA ASN A 82 5.17 -3.41 -9.58
C ASN A 82 3.65 -3.28 -9.56
N ASN A 83 2.96 -4.28 -9.03
CA ASN A 83 1.50 -4.35 -9.01
C ASN A 83 0.89 -4.00 -7.66
N LEU A 84 1.68 -3.98 -6.58
CA LEU A 84 1.19 -3.55 -5.28
C LEU A 84 0.67 -2.10 -5.33
N SER A 85 -0.37 -1.83 -4.58
CA SER A 85 -0.78 -0.45 -4.31
C SER A 85 0.31 0.29 -3.54
N SER A 86 0.29 1.62 -3.57
CA SER A 86 1.24 2.39 -2.76
C SER A 86 1.14 2.04 -1.27
N PHE A 87 -0.07 1.80 -0.75
CA PHE A 87 -0.29 1.42 0.64
C PHE A 87 0.28 0.05 0.99
N ASP A 88 0.06 -0.97 0.13
CA ASP A 88 0.60 -2.31 0.38
C ASP A 88 2.12 -2.34 0.24
N LEU A 89 2.66 -1.55 -0.67
CA LEU A 89 4.10 -1.42 -0.83
C LEU A 89 4.74 -0.72 0.38
N GLU A 90 4.12 0.36 0.88
CA GLU A 90 4.53 1.02 2.13
C GLU A 90 4.50 0.03 3.30
N GLU A 91 3.40 -0.73 3.45
CA GLU A 91 3.26 -1.74 4.51
C GLU A 91 4.32 -2.85 4.41
N LEU A 92 4.62 -3.31 3.18
CA LEU A 92 5.66 -4.31 2.95
C LEU A 92 7.06 -3.79 3.36
N VAL A 93 7.38 -2.55 2.99
CA VAL A 93 8.65 -1.90 3.34
C VAL A 93 8.74 -1.64 4.85
N ILE A 94 7.67 -1.20 5.48
CA ILE A 94 7.60 -1.01 6.93
C ILE A 94 7.82 -2.34 7.65
N SER A 95 7.13 -3.40 7.21
CA SER A 95 7.29 -4.75 7.76
C SER A 95 8.73 -5.26 7.61
N TYR A 96 9.35 -5.02 6.44
CA TYR A 96 10.77 -5.34 6.22
C TYR A 96 11.69 -4.66 7.23
N LEU A 97 11.52 -3.36 7.43
CA LEU A 97 12.34 -2.62 8.40
C LEU A 97 12.12 -3.09 9.84
N GLN A 98 10.89 -3.43 10.20
CA GLN A 98 10.58 -3.91 11.54
C GLN A 98 11.13 -5.32 11.79
N ILE A 99 10.96 -6.23 10.85
CA ILE A 99 11.26 -7.67 11.05
C ILE A 99 12.72 -7.98 10.70
N ALA A 100 13.16 -7.57 9.51
CA ALA A 100 14.51 -7.91 9.03
C ALA A 100 15.59 -6.98 9.59
N LYS A 101 15.29 -5.69 9.78
CA LYS A 101 16.28 -4.71 10.25
C LYS A 101 16.16 -4.41 11.77
N GLY A 102 15.14 -4.94 12.44
CA GLY A 102 14.99 -4.83 13.90
C GLY A 102 14.57 -3.46 14.41
N TYR A 103 13.77 -2.76 13.64
CA TYR A 103 13.13 -1.51 14.04
C TYR A 103 11.74 -1.70 14.65
N TYR A 104 11.20 -0.68 15.25
CA TYR A 104 9.78 -0.52 15.51
C TYR A 104 9.33 0.86 15.05
N VAL A 105 8.12 0.91 14.50
CA VAL A 105 7.53 2.16 14.00
C VAL A 105 6.96 2.98 15.14
N LEU A 106 7.16 4.29 15.09
CA LEU A 106 6.51 5.22 16.02
C LEU A 106 5.11 5.55 15.52
N SER A 107 4.07 5.06 16.20
CA SER A 107 2.67 5.22 15.79
C SER A 107 2.26 6.68 15.55
N ASN A 108 2.80 7.61 16.34
CA ASN A 108 2.54 9.04 16.17
C ASN A 108 3.09 9.61 14.85
N SER A 109 4.09 8.98 14.25
CA SER A 109 4.67 9.43 12.98
C SER A 109 3.78 9.08 11.79
N ILE A 110 3.07 7.95 11.84
CA ILE A 110 2.12 7.53 10.81
C ILE A 110 0.93 8.51 10.75
N ALA A 111 0.47 8.98 11.90
CA ALA A 111 -0.66 9.91 11.99
C ALA A 111 -0.32 11.32 11.49
N LYS A 112 0.95 11.69 11.49
CA LYS A 112 1.45 13.02 11.07
C LYS A 112 1.84 13.05 9.59
N ARG A 113 1.07 12.47 8.71
CA ARG A 113 1.21 12.65 7.25
C ARG A 113 0.91 14.10 6.87
N SER A 114 1.69 15.04 7.43
CA SER A 114 1.59 16.44 7.05
C SER A 114 2.32 16.64 5.72
N THR A 115 1.82 17.55 4.92
CA THR A 115 2.37 17.95 3.61
C THR A 115 3.81 18.47 3.66
N THR A 116 4.36 18.66 4.85
CA THR A 116 5.72 19.17 5.11
C THR A 116 6.76 18.10 5.41
N ILE A 117 6.35 16.84 5.66
CA ILE A 117 7.27 15.74 5.98
C ILE A 117 7.33 14.80 4.79
N ASN A 118 8.47 14.76 4.11
CA ASN A 118 8.71 13.91 2.94
C ASN A 118 9.05 12.45 3.33
N VAL A 119 8.47 11.92 4.41
CA VAL A 119 8.71 10.54 4.87
C VAL A 119 7.41 9.89 5.31
N GLU A 120 7.31 8.56 5.14
CA GLU A 120 6.10 7.81 5.48
C GLU A 120 5.95 7.63 6.99
N CYS A 121 7.04 7.28 7.68
CA CYS A 121 7.04 7.12 9.12
C CYS A 121 8.46 7.18 9.71
N GLU A 122 8.49 7.27 11.04
CA GLU A 122 9.71 7.29 11.84
C GLU A 122 9.84 6.01 12.66
N PHE A 123 11.07 5.53 12.80
CA PHE A 123 11.41 4.31 13.51
C PHE A 123 12.43 4.54 14.63
N ARG A 124 12.45 3.59 15.57
CA ARG A 124 13.54 3.42 16.54
C ARG A 124 14.07 2.00 16.45
N SER A 125 15.39 1.84 16.65
CA SER A 125 16.00 0.53 16.71
C SER A 125 15.54 -0.23 17.98
N ARG A 126 15.29 -1.52 17.83
CA ARG A 126 15.07 -2.45 18.95
C ARG A 126 16.38 -2.87 19.61
N ARG A 127 17.51 -2.68 18.93
CA ARG A 127 18.84 -3.08 19.41
C ARG A 127 19.37 -1.96 20.30
N LYS A 128 19.63 -2.30 21.56
CA LYS A 128 20.12 -1.32 22.56
C LYS A 128 21.47 -0.73 22.20
N GLU A 129 22.33 -1.48 21.51
CA GLU A 129 23.63 -1.06 21.01
C GLU A 129 23.53 -0.05 19.85
N TYR A 130 22.39 0.04 19.24
CA TYR A 130 22.13 0.98 18.14
C TYR A 130 20.92 1.85 18.51
N LEU A 131 21.12 2.90 19.28
CA LEU A 131 20.06 3.90 19.56
C LEU A 131 19.74 4.72 18.31
N GLN A 132 19.61 4.03 17.18
CA GLN A 132 19.42 4.66 15.89
C GLN A 132 17.96 4.99 15.66
N LYS A 133 17.73 6.19 15.19
CA LYS A 133 16.46 6.63 14.61
C LYS A 133 16.53 6.48 13.09
N ALA A 134 15.43 6.09 12.50
CA ALA A 134 15.34 5.96 11.06
C ALA A 134 14.04 6.55 10.53
N VAL A 135 14.05 6.91 9.28
CA VAL A 135 12.88 7.31 8.49
C VAL A 135 12.87 6.55 7.18
N VAL A 136 11.70 6.40 6.58
CA VAL A 136 11.56 5.77 5.27
C VAL A 136 10.72 6.63 4.35
N GLN A 137 11.10 6.64 3.06
CA GLN A 137 10.28 7.14 1.97
C GLN A 137 10.10 6.03 0.94
N VAL A 138 8.85 5.79 0.57
CA VAL A 138 8.45 4.77 -0.40
C VAL A 138 7.77 5.44 -1.59
N LYS A 139 8.13 5.02 -2.79
CA LYS A 139 7.45 5.38 -4.03
C LYS A 139 7.15 4.12 -4.83
N SER A 140 5.90 3.95 -5.22
CA SER A 140 5.46 2.82 -6.04
C SER A 140 5.98 2.93 -7.48
N SER A 141 5.86 1.85 -8.25
CA SER A 141 6.20 1.79 -9.68
C SER A 141 5.50 2.85 -10.54
N ARG A 142 4.40 3.43 -10.05
CA ARG A 142 3.65 4.51 -10.72
C ARG A 142 4.30 5.89 -10.56
N TYR A 143 5.29 5.99 -9.70
CA TYR A 143 6.03 7.23 -9.52
C TYR A 143 6.99 7.44 -10.69
N SER A 144 6.70 8.42 -11.54
CA SER A 144 7.50 8.74 -12.73
C SER A 144 8.70 9.66 -12.43
N GLY A 145 8.84 10.13 -11.20
CA GLY A 145 9.92 11.01 -10.78
C GLY A 145 11.16 10.25 -10.30
N VAL A 146 12.16 11.03 -9.96
CA VAL A 146 13.39 10.55 -9.32
C VAL A 146 13.34 10.91 -7.84
N LEU A 147 13.62 9.95 -6.97
CA LEU A 147 13.77 10.20 -5.53
C LEU A 147 15.23 10.58 -5.26
N ASP A 148 15.47 11.88 -5.09
CA ASP A 148 16.81 12.36 -4.81
C ASP A 148 17.12 12.30 -3.30
N ALA A 149 18.13 11.51 -2.94
CA ALA A 149 18.58 11.34 -1.57
C ALA A 149 19.04 12.66 -0.92
N LEU A 150 19.51 13.61 -1.70
CA LEU A 150 19.94 14.93 -1.17
C LEU A 150 18.81 15.71 -0.50
N SER A 151 17.56 15.47 -0.89
CA SER A 151 16.39 16.10 -0.25
C SER A 151 16.19 15.66 1.21
N PHE A 152 16.84 14.59 1.64
CA PHE A 152 16.78 14.06 3.01
C PHE A 152 18.00 14.42 3.87
N LYS A 153 18.87 15.31 3.37
CA LYS A 153 20.11 15.71 4.05
C LYS A 153 19.87 16.19 5.49
N GLN A 154 18.76 16.87 5.73
CA GLN A 154 18.44 17.36 7.06
C GLN A 154 18.22 16.21 8.05
N TYR A 155 17.49 15.16 7.66
CA TYR A 155 17.29 13.98 8.51
C TYR A 155 18.61 13.31 8.88
N ILE A 156 19.53 13.23 7.91
CA ILE A 156 20.86 12.64 8.14
C ILE A 156 21.66 13.51 9.12
N ASN A 157 21.63 14.82 8.96
CA ASN A 157 22.28 15.77 9.88
C ASN A 157 21.70 15.66 11.30
N ASP A 158 20.41 15.38 11.41
CA ASP A 158 19.70 15.18 12.68
C ASP A 158 19.94 13.76 13.26
N GLY A 159 20.84 12.97 12.65
CA GLY A 159 21.26 11.65 13.13
C GLY A 159 20.30 10.52 12.76
N TYR A 160 19.47 10.66 11.74
CA TYR A 160 18.66 9.59 11.21
C TYR A 160 19.40 8.75 10.18
N ILE A 161 19.04 7.45 10.09
CA ILE A 161 19.23 6.65 8.89
C ILE A 161 18.01 6.88 8.00
N VAL A 162 18.24 7.16 6.73
CA VAL A 162 17.20 7.35 5.74
C VAL A 162 17.13 6.12 4.84
N TYR A 163 15.99 5.43 4.85
CA TYR A 163 15.70 4.35 3.93
C TYR A 163 14.86 4.85 2.76
N LEU A 164 15.25 4.51 1.55
CA LEU A 164 14.58 4.92 0.33
C LEU A 164 14.21 3.70 -0.50
N TYR A 165 12.96 3.63 -0.92
CA TYR A 165 12.49 2.69 -1.91
C TYR A 165 11.72 3.43 -3.01
N ALA A 166 12.18 3.33 -4.25
CA ALA A 166 11.54 3.92 -5.43
C ALA A 166 12.07 3.25 -6.71
N PRO A 167 11.34 3.34 -7.84
CA PRO A 167 11.81 2.86 -9.14
C PRO A 167 13.14 3.49 -9.55
N LYS A 168 13.37 4.74 -9.17
CA LYS A 168 14.62 5.44 -9.42
C LYS A 168 15.03 6.27 -8.21
N VAL A 169 16.19 5.95 -7.63
CA VAL A 169 16.82 6.70 -6.53
C VAL A 169 18.16 7.22 -7.02
N GLU A 170 18.46 8.48 -6.74
CA GLU A 170 19.74 9.11 -7.08
C GLU A 170 20.47 9.59 -5.83
N ASN A 171 21.78 9.68 -5.89
CA ASN A 171 22.67 10.21 -4.87
C ASN A 171 22.66 9.48 -3.50
N ALA A 172 22.04 8.30 -3.39
CA ALA A 172 22.04 7.54 -2.15
C ALA A 172 23.45 7.10 -1.73
N ASP A 173 24.28 6.72 -2.71
CA ASP A 173 25.68 6.33 -2.55
C ASP A 173 26.58 7.45 -2.03
N LYS A 174 26.19 8.70 -2.25
CA LYS A 174 26.94 9.90 -1.81
C LYS A 174 26.67 10.28 -0.36
N MET A 175 25.75 9.61 0.31
CA MET A 175 25.28 9.96 1.65
C MET A 175 25.43 8.80 2.63
N LYS A 176 26.30 8.96 3.63
CA LYS A 176 26.71 7.87 4.54
C LYS A 176 25.56 7.13 5.25
N ASN A 177 24.48 7.80 5.59
CA ASN A 177 23.35 7.22 6.34
C ASN A 177 22.08 7.18 5.48
N CYS A 178 22.22 7.10 4.16
CA CYS A 178 21.14 6.90 3.23
C CYS A 178 21.26 5.51 2.61
N ILE A 179 20.20 4.71 2.70
CA ILE A 179 20.21 3.31 2.27
C ILE A 179 19.05 3.12 1.30
N GLN A 180 19.38 2.75 0.08
CA GLN A 180 18.39 2.31 -0.89
C GLN A 180 18.03 0.87 -0.61
N ILE A 181 16.73 0.58 -0.48
CA ILE A 181 16.20 -0.78 -0.43
C ILE A 181 16.04 -1.25 -1.87
N THR A 182 16.52 -2.45 -2.18
CA THR A 182 16.43 -3.04 -3.52
C THR A 182 15.21 -3.95 -3.66
N ASP A 183 14.75 -4.15 -4.90
CA ASP A 183 13.69 -5.10 -5.22
C ASP A 183 14.06 -6.53 -4.77
N GLU A 184 15.34 -6.91 -4.91
CA GLU A 184 15.84 -8.22 -4.51
C GLU A 184 15.74 -8.44 -3.00
N GLU A 185 16.15 -7.46 -2.19
CA GLU A 185 16.02 -7.52 -0.72
C GLU A 185 14.55 -7.65 -0.31
N LEU A 186 13.68 -6.85 -0.92
CA LEU A 186 12.27 -6.81 -0.57
C LEU A 186 11.55 -8.09 -1.00
N MET A 187 11.85 -8.62 -2.18
CA MET A 187 11.30 -9.90 -2.65
C MET A 187 11.81 -11.09 -1.84
N THR A 188 13.09 -11.08 -1.43
CA THR A 188 13.64 -12.09 -0.54
C THR A 188 12.93 -12.07 0.82
N PHE A 189 12.74 -10.89 1.38
CA PHE A 189 11.97 -10.72 2.61
C PHE A 189 10.53 -11.22 2.44
N TYR A 190 9.84 -10.83 1.38
CA TYR A 190 8.47 -11.26 1.08
C TYR A 190 8.37 -12.79 1.07
N LYS A 191 9.21 -13.46 0.27
CA LYS A 191 9.19 -14.92 0.14
C LYS A 191 9.39 -15.64 1.47
N ASN A 192 10.29 -15.14 2.31
CA ASN A 192 10.64 -15.75 3.58
C ASN A 192 9.62 -15.47 4.71
N ASN A 193 8.77 -14.46 4.56
CA ASN A 193 7.89 -13.98 5.61
C ASN A 193 6.40 -13.93 5.23
N LYS A 194 6.01 -14.61 4.15
CA LYS A 194 4.64 -14.60 3.61
C LYS A 194 3.56 -14.85 4.67
N SER A 195 3.80 -15.79 5.58
CA SER A 195 2.81 -16.20 6.59
C SER A 195 2.47 -15.14 7.64
N ILE A 196 3.29 -14.10 7.76
CA ILE A 196 3.09 -13.02 8.72
C ILE A 196 2.74 -11.68 8.07
N LEU A 197 2.72 -11.64 6.74
CA LEU A 197 2.34 -10.44 6.01
C LEU A 197 0.81 -10.37 5.85
N PRO A 198 0.26 -9.15 5.73
CA PRO A 198 -1.17 -8.97 5.52
C PRO A 198 -1.68 -9.70 4.27
N ASP A 199 -2.88 -10.25 4.36
CA ASP A 199 -3.58 -10.88 3.24
C ASP A 199 -3.70 -9.95 2.02
N SER A 200 -3.84 -8.64 2.25
CA SER A 200 -3.89 -7.64 1.19
C SER A 200 -2.65 -7.65 0.31
N ILE A 201 -1.48 -7.99 0.86
CA ILE A 201 -0.22 -8.10 0.12
C ILE A 201 -0.11 -9.49 -0.52
N THR A 202 -0.33 -10.55 0.25
CA THR A 202 -0.08 -11.92 -0.21
C THR A 202 -1.05 -12.38 -1.30
N LYS A 203 -2.29 -11.91 -1.28
CA LYS A 203 -3.30 -12.25 -2.29
C LYS A 203 -3.01 -11.68 -3.68
N TRP A 204 -2.21 -10.62 -3.79
CA TRP A 204 -1.78 -10.09 -5.08
C TRP A 204 -1.01 -11.09 -5.94
N GLU A 205 -0.27 -12.00 -5.31
CA GLU A 205 0.48 -13.02 -6.03
C GLU A 205 -0.42 -13.88 -6.94
N ASN A 206 -1.66 -14.12 -6.52
CA ASN A 206 -2.63 -14.87 -7.31
C ASN A 206 -3.10 -14.14 -8.59
N LEU A 207 -2.79 -12.86 -8.70
CA LEU A 207 -3.16 -12.01 -9.84
C LEU A 207 -2.02 -11.78 -10.82
N ILE A 208 -0.82 -12.23 -10.51
CA ILE A 208 0.37 -12.01 -11.32
C ILE A 208 0.57 -13.21 -12.24
N LYS A 209 0.98 -12.96 -13.47
CA LYS A 209 1.45 -14.01 -14.37
C LYS A 209 2.79 -14.54 -13.86
N GLU A 210 2.93 -15.86 -13.83
CA GLU A 210 4.18 -16.55 -13.62
C GLU A 210 5.15 -16.34 -14.79
#